data_bb3662dc1009aed9d78a718dde7e8057
#
_entry.id   bb3662dc1009aed9d78a718dde7e8057
#
_cell.length_a   1.000
_cell.length_b   1.000
_cell.length_c   1.000
_cell.angle_alpha   90.00
_cell.angle_beta   90.00
_cell.angle_gamma   90.00
#
_symmetry.space_group_name_H-M   'P 1'
#
loop_
_entity.id
_entity.type
_entity.pdbx_description
1 polymer ?
#
loop_
_entity_poly.entity_id
_entity_poly.type
_entity_poly.pdbx_seq_one_letter_code
_entity_poly.pdbx_strand_id
1 'polypeptide(L)'
;MVFSTINLRRAVSTSVIATTFVLAPFLGAIAQAVTLNGAGATFPAPLYEKYAREVTKKYPDLKVNYQGIGSGGGVKQVIAGTVDFGGSDFAMSDEEIAQVKNGVLLIPTAGGAVSVVFNLPGVNNLRFSREVLSSIFSGKITRWSDPRIGLDNPGVKLPTLPIKTVVRADGSGTTYIFTNHLSAISSYFKGRIGVSKDPKWLTNSLKGKGNPGVAALVGRTSGAIGYVEYAYAKSNRLTSATIQNKRGEYVAPSLETANQALATVKFPANFRTFIDDPSAGYPIAGLTWIMVYKQYPDAAKAQAVRNWIQWILTDGQKLNAGLDYTSIPADVAARPLQSAQTIKP
;
A
#
# COMPACT_ATOMS: atom_id res chain seq x y z
N MET A 1 -29.05 -86.83 -72.21
CA MET A 1 -30.26 -86.29 -71.59
C MET A 1 -30.00 -86.05 -70.14
N VAL A 2 -29.70 -84.88 -69.78
CA VAL A 2 -29.57 -84.45 -68.34
C VAL A 2 -30.04 -83.02 -68.21
N PHE A 3 -31.08 -82.80 -67.48
CA PHE A 3 -31.64 -81.52 -67.17
C PHE A 3 -30.84 -80.88 -66.03
N SER A 4 -30.36 -79.66 -66.22
CA SER A 4 -29.73 -78.85 -65.18
C SER A 4 -30.73 -77.82 -64.59
N THR A 5 -30.96 -77.89 -63.32
CA THR A 5 -31.81 -76.99 -62.58
C THR A 5 -30.96 -75.82 -62.04
N ILE A 6 -31.33 -74.57 -62.41
CA ILE A 6 -30.70 -73.31 -61.93
C ILE A 6 -31.40 -72.91 -60.63
N ASN A 7 -30.63 -72.83 -59.55
CA ASN A 7 -31.08 -72.24 -58.28
C ASN A 7 -30.67 -70.79 -58.17
N LEU A 8 -31.65 -69.90 -58.16
CA LEU A 8 -31.49 -68.50 -57.98
C LEU A 8 -31.45 -68.18 -56.46
N ARG A 9 -30.30 -67.90 -55.92
CA ARG A 9 -30.19 -67.36 -54.54
C ARG A 9 -30.20 -65.82 -54.55
N ARG A 10 -31.26 -65.22 -53.98
CA ARG A 10 -31.34 -63.81 -53.70
C ARG A 10 -30.36 -63.43 -52.59
N ALA A 11 -29.38 -62.57 -52.87
CA ALA A 11 -28.52 -61.89 -51.85
C ALA A 11 -29.24 -60.69 -51.32
N VAL A 12 -29.54 -60.67 -50.02
CA VAL A 12 -30.04 -59.55 -49.29
C VAL A 12 -28.80 -58.77 -48.77
N SER A 13 -28.54 -57.63 -49.37
CA SER A 13 -27.47 -56.76 -48.91
C SER A 13 -27.97 -55.89 -47.73
N THR A 14 -27.54 -56.23 -46.53
CA THR A 14 -27.78 -55.39 -45.30
C THR A 14 -26.73 -54.36 -45.25
N SER A 15 -27.04 -53.09 -45.57
CA SER A 15 -26.17 -51.93 -45.40
C SER A 15 -26.15 -51.53 -43.91
N VAL A 16 -25.06 -51.81 -43.21
CA VAL A 16 -24.81 -51.32 -41.86
C VAL A 16 -24.25 -49.92 -42.00
N ILE A 17 -25.04 -48.86 -41.68
CA ILE A 17 -24.59 -47.51 -41.55
C ILE A 17 -23.87 -47.42 -40.19
N ALA A 18 -22.54 -47.46 -40.21
CA ALA A 18 -21.72 -47.18 -39.04
C ALA A 18 -21.68 -45.67 -38.81
N THR A 19 -22.50 -45.17 -37.87
CA THR A 19 -22.45 -43.81 -37.40
C THR A 19 -21.22 -43.67 -36.47
N THR A 20 -20.10 -43.19 -37.00
CA THR A 20 -18.93 -42.82 -36.22
C THR A 20 -19.23 -41.53 -35.43
N PHE A 21 -19.56 -41.68 -34.17
CA PHE A 21 -19.51 -40.54 -33.21
C PHE A 21 -18.05 -40.12 -33.04
N VAL A 22 -17.64 -39.05 -33.70
CA VAL A 22 -16.39 -38.36 -33.40
C VAL A 22 -16.60 -37.66 -32.07
N LEU A 23 -16.20 -38.27 -30.96
CA LEU A 23 -15.98 -37.59 -29.70
C LEU A 23 -14.79 -36.65 -29.94
N ALA A 24 -15.05 -35.39 -30.27
CA ALA A 24 -14.04 -34.33 -30.18
C ALA A 24 -13.64 -34.24 -28.70
N PRO A 25 -12.36 -34.43 -28.33
CA PRO A 25 -11.94 -34.16 -26.97
C PRO A 25 -12.13 -32.66 -26.73
N PHE A 26 -13.08 -32.32 -25.87
CA PHE A 26 -13.06 -31.01 -25.21
C PHE A 26 -11.75 -30.95 -24.40
N LEU A 27 -10.66 -30.60 -25.05
CA LEU A 27 -9.46 -30.07 -24.38
C LEU A 27 -9.89 -28.74 -23.82
N GLY A 28 -10.51 -28.76 -22.64
CA GLY A 28 -10.63 -27.58 -21.81
C GLY A 28 -9.21 -27.04 -21.65
N ALA A 29 -8.91 -25.90 -22.25
CA ALA A 29 -7.66 -25.21 -22.02
C ALA A 29 -7.54 -25.05 -20.52
N ILE A 30 -6.62 -25.81 -19.89
CA ILE A 30 -6.28 -25.62 -18.48
C ILE A 30 -5.74 -24.19 -18.44
N ALA A 31 -6.54 -23.26 -17.88
CA ALA A 31 -6.13 -21.88 -17.74
C ALA A 31 -4.84 -21.89 -16.91
N GLN A 32 -3.73 -21.53 -17.53
CA GLN A 32 -2.44 -21.55 -16.88
C GLN A 32 -2.44 -20.43 -15.81
N ALA A 33 -2.14 -20.81 -14.58
CA ALA A 33 -2.10 -19.86 -13.47
C ALA A 33 -1.14 -18.70 -13.76
N VAL A 34 -1.66 -17.47 -13.75
CA VAL A 34 -0.87 -16.28 -13.97
C VAL A 34 -0.38 -15.75 -12.63
N THR A 35 0.93 -15.53 -12.52
CA THR A 35 1.55 -14.94 -11.34
C THR A 35 1.86 -13.47 -11.60
N LEU A 36 1.41 -12.59 -10.70
CA LEU A 36 1.79 -11.18 -10.64
C LEU A 36 2.77 -10.98 -9.49
N ASN A 37 3.95 -10.43 -9.80
CA ASN A 37 4.96 -10.11 -8.82
C ASN A 37 5.03 -8.59 -8.63
N GLY A 38 4.80 -8.14 -7.41
CA GLY A 38 4.85 -6.73 -7.04
C GLY A 38 5.86 -6.45 -5.94
N ALA A 39 6.33 -5.21 -5.89
CA ALA A 39 7.20 -4.75 -4.82
C ALA A 39 7.02 -3.25 -4.57
N GLY A 40 7.36 -2.81 -3.35
CA GLY A 40 7.32 -1.38 -3.04
C GLY A 40 7.05 -1.05 -1.59
N ALA A 41 6.17 -0.10 -1.37
CA ALA A 41 5.85 0.45 -0.06
C ALA A 41 5.56 -0.62 0.99
N THR A 42 6.12 -0.43 2.18
CA THR A 42 5.77 -1.26 3.34
C THR A 42 4.51 -0.78 4.05
N PHE A 43 4.06 0.43 3.79
CA PHE A 43 2.81 0.97 4.34
C PHE A 43 1.62 0.02 4.03
N PRO A 44 1.30 -0.34 2.78
CA PRO A 44 0.18 -1.21 2.47
C PRO A 44 0.53 -2.71 2.53
N ALA A 45 1.76 -3.11 2.88
CA ALA A 45 2.16 -4.51 2.74
C ALA A 45 1.23 -5.50 3.48
N PRO A 46 0.81 -5.28 4.75
CA PRO A 46 -0.14 -6.17 5.41
C PRO A 46 -1.47 -6.31 4.66
N LEU A 47 -1.96 -5.20 4.08
CA LEU A 47 -3.18 -5.16 3.29
C LEU A 47 -3.02 -5.90 1.95
N TYR A 48 -1.91 -5.66 1.23
CA TYR A 48 -1.65 -6.31 -0.06
C TYR A 48 -1.40 -7.82 0.09
N GLU A 49 -0.78 -8.26 1.17
CA GLU A 49 -0.66 -9.67 1.52
C GLU A 49 -2.03 -10.31 1.79
N LYS A 50 -2.93 -9.62 2.49
CA LYS A 50 -4.31 -10.06 2.68
C LYS A 50 -5.06 -10.12 1.35
N TYR A 51 -4.95 -9.10 0.52
CA TYR A 51 -5.52 -9.06 -0.82
C TYR A 51 -5.06 -10.23 -1.69
N ALA A 52 -3.74 -10.51 -1.70
CA ALA A 52 -3.15 -11.59 -2.46
C ALA A 52 -3.71 -12.98 -2.07
N ARG A 53 -4.01 -13.18 -0.79
CA ARG A 53 -4.66 -14.41 -0.31
C ARG A 53 -6.14 -14.49 -0.69
N GLU A 54 -6.85 -13.38 -0.63
CA GLU A 54 -8.32 -13.39 -0.79
C GLU A 54 -8.75 -13.33 -2.27
N VAL A 55 -7.96 -12.73 -3.14
CA VAL A 55 -8.27 -12.64 -4.59
C VAL A 55 -8.40 -14.00 -5.25
N THR A 56 -7.65 -15.00 -4.77
CA THR A 56 -7.69 -16.38 -5.30
C THR A 56 -9.05 -17.05 -5.12
N LYS A 57 -9.87 -16.60 -4.17
CA LYS A 57 -11.25 -17.10 -4.01
C LYS A 57 -12.16 -16.75 -5.19
N LYS A 58 -11.90 -15.61 -5.84
CA LYS A 58 -12.66 -15.13 -7.01
C LYS A 58 -11.97 -15.49 -8.33
N TYR A 59 -10.65 -15.47 -8.34
CA TYR A 59 -9.80 -15.78 -9.49
C TYR A 59 -8.78 -16.86 -9.11
N PRO A 60 -9.18 -18.17 -9.13
CA PRO A 60 -8.32 -19.27 -8.66
C PRO A 60 -6.97 -19.38 -9.39
N ASP A 61 -6.95 -18.97 -10.66
CA ASP A 61 -5.75 -19.01 -11.51
C ASP A 61 -4.86 -17.76 -11.37
N LEU A 62 -5.24 -16.80 -10.51
CA LEU A 62 -4.45 -15.60 -10.25
C LEU A 62 -3.64 -15.74 -8.95
N LYS A 63 -2.32 -15.77 -9.08
CA LYS A 63 -1.39 -15.69 -7.93
C LYS A 63 -0.79 -14.29 -7.85
N VAL A 64 -0.74 -13.71 -6.67
CA VAL A 64 -0.12 -12.39 -6.45
C VAL A 64 0.91 -12.51 -5.33
N ASN A 65 2.11 -12.01 -5.60
CA ASN A 65 3.19 -11.87 -4.62
C ASN A 65 3.50 -10.39 -4.44
N TYR A 66 3.76 -9.97 -3.20
CA TYR A 66 4.17 -8.61 -2.91
C TYR A 66 5.35 -8.57 -1.93
N GLN A 67 6.35 -7.76 -2.22
CA GLN A 67 7.51 -7.55 -1.37
C GLN A 67 7.60 -6.11 -0.86
N GLY A 68 7.54 -5.92 0.44
CA GLY A 68 7.72 -4.62 1.08
C GLY A 68 9.19 -4.20 1.14
N ILE A 69 9.65 -3.43 0.14
CA ILE A 69 11.04 -2.95 0.00
C ILE A 69 11.18 -1.43 0.13
N GLY A 70 10.07 -0.72 0.40
CA GLY A 70 9.95 0.72 0.43
C GLY A 70 9.52 1.32 -0.91
N SER A 71 8.82 2.45 -0.85
CA SER A 71 8.25 3.13 -2.04
C SER A 71 9.30 3.46 -3.09
N GLY A 72 10.48 3.95 -2.66
CA GLY A 72 11.58 4.26 -3.59
C GLY A 72 12.10 3.02 -4.32
N GLY A 73 12.13 1.85 -3.66
CA GLY A 73 12.45 0.57 -4.27
C GLY A 73 11.39 0.15 -5.30
N GLY A 74 10.10 0.31 -4.95
CA GLY A 74 8.98 0.03 -5.84
C GLY A 74 9.00 0.86 -7.12
N VAL A 75 9.17 2.17 -6.99
CA VAL A 75 9.30 3.08 -8.14
C VAL A 75 10.47 2.68 -9.05
N LYS A 76 11.65 2.40 -8.47
CA LYS A 76 12.84 1.96 -9.25
C LYS A 76 12.56 0.66 -10.02
N GLN A 77 11.89 -0.32 -9.40
CA GLN A 77 11.59 -1.59 -10.07
C GLN A 77 10.53 -1.44 -11.17
N VAL A 78 9.54 -0.55 -10.98
CA VAL A 78 8.57 -0.23 -12.04
C VAL A 78 9.26 0.45 -13.22
N ILE A 79 10.15 1.43 -13.00
CA ILE A 79 10.92 2.07 -14.07
C ILE A 79 11.78 1.05 -14.81
N ALA A 80 12.43 0.14 -14.07
CA ALA A 80 13.30 -0.90 -14.64
C ALA A 80 12.51 -2.06 -15.31
N GLY A 81 11.20 -2.16 -15.13
CA GLY A 81 10.38 -3.25 -15.70
C GLY A 81 10.62 -4.62 -15.06
N THR A 82 11.10 -4.67 -13.81
CA THR A 82 11.47 -5.93 -13.12
C THR A 82 10.35 -6.53 -12.28
N VAL A 83 9.22 -5.84 -12.17
CA VAL A 83 8.00 -6.30 -11.47
C VAL A 83 6.78 -6.10 -12.36
N ASP A 84 5.70 -6.82 -12.07
CA ASP A 84 4.43 -6.65 -12.79
C ASP A 84 3.64 -5.43 -12.26
N PHE A 85 3.83 -5.06 -11.00
CA PHE A 85 3.25 -3.85 -10.41
C PHE A 85 4.12 -3.33 -9.26
N GLY A 86 3.97 -2.06 -8.95
CA GLY A 86 4.65 -1.45 -7.80
C GLY A 86 3.67 -0.95 -6.75
N GLY A 87 4.17 -0.68 -5.53
CA GLY A 87 3.44 0.01 -4.48
C GLY A 87 4.19 1.24 -3.98
N SER A 88 3.49 2.36 -3.79
CA SER A 88 4.11 3.60 -3.28
C SER A 88 3.11 4.45 -2.51
N ASP A 89 3.53 5.00 -1.36
CA ASP A 89 2.77 6.01 -0.60
C ASP A 89 3.20 7.43 -0.97
N PHE A 90 3.96 7.52 -2.04
CA PHE A 90 4.36 8.73 -2.74
C PHE A 90 4.03 8.53 -4.22
N ALA A 91 3.11 9.33 -4.75
CA ALA A 91 2.76 9.27 -6.17
C ALA A 91 3.98 9.67 -7.01
N MET A 92 4.29 8.87 -8.04
CA MET A 92 5.41 9.13 -8.95
C MET A 92 5.35 10.56 -9.51
N SER A 93 6.52 11.20 -9.63
CA SER A 93 6.64 12.49 -10.32
C SER A 93 6.47 12.33 -11.83
N ASP A 94 6.29 13.44 -12.55
CA ASP A 94 6.20 13.40 -14.02
C ASP A 94 7.48 12.88 -14.66
N GLU A 95 8.65 13.22 -14.08
CA GLU A 95 9.95 12.74 -14.51
C GLU A 95 10.11 11.22 -14.28
N GLU A 96 9.60 10.70 -13.15
CA GLU A 96 9.60 9.25 -12.88
C GLU A 96 8.64 8.52 -13.82
N ILE A 97 7.45 9.08 -14.08
CA ILE A 97 6.46 8.52 -15.02
C ILE A 97 7.02 8.46 -16.45
N ALA A 98 7.70 9.51 -16.90
CA ALA A 98 8.29 9.58 -18.24
C ALA A 98 9.35 8.50 -18.49
N GLN A 99 9.98 7.95 -17.45
CA GLN A 99 10.98 6.88 -17.55
C GLN A 99 10.38 5.49 -17.73
N VAL A 100 9.05 5.31 -17.50
CA VAL A 100 8.40 4.01 -17.62
C VAL A 100 8.03 3.74 -19.08
N LYS A 101 8.79 2.86 -19.75
CA LYS A 101 8.64 2.57 -21.21
C LYS A 101 7.21 2.21 -21.61
N ASN A 102 6.55 1.37 -20.83
CA ASN A 102 5.19 0.88 -21.11
C ASN A 102 4.09 1.82 -20.57
N GLY A 103 4.45 3.05 -20.18
CA GLY A 103 3.59 3.96 -19.46
C GLY A 103 3.13 3.39 -18.12
N VAL A 104 2.60 4.22 -17.24
CA VAL A 104 2.14 3.78 -15.91
C VAL A 104 0.81 4.43 -15.55
N LEU A 105 -0.03 3.70 -14.84
CA LEU A 105 -1.23 4.18 -14.16
C LEU A 105 -0.98 4.14 -12.66
N LEU A 106 -1.37 5.21 -11.97
CA LEU A 106 -1.34 5.31 -10.51
C LEU A 106 -2.75 5.09 -9.98
N ILE A 107 -2.98 3.99 -9.30
CA ILE A 107 -4.28 3.57 -8.78
C ILE A 107 -4.26 3.72 -7.25
N PRO A 108 -5.02 4.65 -6.66
CA PRO A 108 -5.14 4.73 -5.20
C PRO A 108 -5.87 3.48 -4.68
N THR A 109 -5.36 2.87 -3.64
CA THR A 109 -5.91 1.60 -3.11
C THR A 109 -6.39 1.69 -1.68
N ALA A 110 -5.74 2.51 -0.88
CA ALA A 110 -6.09 2.73 0.52
C ALA A 110 -5.45 4.01 1.04
N GLY A 111 -5.83 4.39 2.23
CA GLY A 111 -5.13 5.37 3.03
C GLY A 111 -4.98 4.89 4.48
N GLY A 112 -4.29 5.65 5.30
CA GLY A 112 -4.11 5.32 6.71
C GLY A 112 -3.36 6.42 7.47
N ALA A 113 -3.27 6.24 8.79
CA ALA A 113 -2.51 7.12 9.66
C ALA A 113 -1.03 6.72 9.73
N VAL A 114 -0.16 7.71 9.78
CA VAL A 114 1.25 7.53 10.17
C VAL A 114 1.37 7.82 11.66
N SER A 115 1.35 6.78 12.45
CA SER A 115 1.40 6.85 13.90
C SER A 115 2.78 7.26 14.39
N VAL A 116 2.85 8.27 15.28
CA VAL A 116 4.06 8.59 16.04
C VAL A 116 4.12 7.65 17.24
N VAL A 117 5.12 6.79 17.26
CA VAL A 117 5.29 5.76 18.27
C VAL A 117 6.53 6.01 19.13
N PHE A 118 6.45 5.65 20.41
CA PHE A 118 7.55 5.85 21.33
C PHE A 118 7.71 4.69 22.31
N ASN A 119 8.89 4.60 22.91
CA ASN A 119 9.22 3.65 23.97
C ASN A 119 9.87 4.41 25.13
N LEU A 120 9.05 4.73 26.14
CA LEU A 120 9.50 5.48 27.30
C LEU A 120 9.05 4.73 28.56
N PRO A 121 9.99 4.12 29.34
CA PRO A 121 9.65 3.34 30.51
C PRO A 121 8.77 4.09 31.51
N GLY A 122 7.64 3.46 31.89
CA GLY A 122 6.69 4.02 32.84
C GLY A 122 5.75 5.10 32.28
N VAL A 123 5.82 5.41 30.96
CA VAL A 123 4.99 6.41 30.32
C VAL A 123 4.25 5.79 29.13
N ASN A 124 2.94 5.69 29.24
CA ASN A 124 2.10 5.03 28.23
C ASN A 124 1.13 5.98 27.50
N ASN A 125 1.16 7.26 27.87
CA ASN A 125 0.31 8.25 27.24
C ASN A 125 1.09 9.57 27.12
N LEU A 126 1.35 9.98 25.90
CA LEU A 126 1.94 11.27 25.57
C LEU A 126 1.16 11.95 24.46
N ARG A 127 1.13 13.25 24.53
CA ARG A 127 0.61 14.10 23.46
C ARG A 127 1.66 15.09 23.04
N PHE A 128 1.69 15.42 21.76
CA PHE A 128 2.63 16.38 21.21
C PHE A 128 1.90 17.46 20.44
N SER A 129 2.14 18.70 20.82
CA SER A 129 1.78 19.86 20.01
C SER A 129 2.53 19.85 18.67
N ARG A 130 2.03 20.61 17.73
CA ARG A 130 2.66 20.82 16.41
C ARG A 130 4.10 21.29 16.55
N GLU A 131 4.36 22.19 17.51
CA GLU A 131 5.69 22.71 17.79
C GLU A 131 6.61 21.64 18.39
N VAL A 132 6.15 20.91 19.41
CA VAL A 132 6.95 19.90 20.10
C VAL A 132 7.32 18.77 19.14
N LEU A 133 6.37 18.23 18.38
CA LEU A 133 6.65 17.16 17.43
C LEU A 133 7.70 17.57 16.39
N SER A 134 7.50 18.72 15.73
CA SER A 134 8.45 19.22 14.73
C SER A 134 9.82 19.54 15.33
N SER A 135 9.87 20.01 16.58
CA SER A 135 11.11 20.31 17.29
C SER A 135 11.92 19.06 17.67
N ILE A 136 11.25 17.94 18.00
CA ILE A 136 11.91 16.66 18.26
C ILE A 136 12.62 16.17 16.99
N PHE A 137 11.91 16.06 15.88
CA PHE A 137 12.47 15.49 14.64
C PHE A 137 13.42 16.45 13.90
N SER A 138 13.41 17.74 14.22
CA SER A 138 14.42 18.70 13.73
C SER A 138 15.63 18.89 14.66
N GLY A 139 15.64 18.22 15.84
CA GLY A 139 16.75 18.24 16.78
C GLY A 139 16.80 19.46 17.70
N LYS A 140 15.74 20.28 17.76
CA LYS A 140 15.61 21.35 18.75
C LYS A 140 15.31 20.85 20.16
N ILE A 141 14.58 19.72 20.25
CA ILE A 141 14.30 18.99 21.49
C ILE A 141 15.05 17.67 21.43
N THR A 142 15.95 17.44 22.38
CA THR A 142 16.85 16.28 22.39
C THR A 142 16.71 15.40 23.63
N ARG A 143 15.92 15.83 24.62
CA ARG A 143 15.70 15.09 25.88
C ARG A 143 14.21 15.03 26.20
N TRP A 144 13.78 13.91 26.75
CA TRP A 144 12.40 13.73 27.19
C TRP A 144 11.97 14.69 28.30
N SER A 145 12.91 15.12 29.14
CA SER A 145 12.68 16.11 30.20
C SER A 145 12.62 17.56 29.73
N ASP A 146 12.58 17.84 28.42
CA ASP A 146 12.44 19.21 27.91
C ASP A 146 11.13 19.81 28.41
N PRO A 147 11.17 21.06 28.99
CA PRO A 147 9.98 21.69 29.56
C PRO A 147 8.79 21.80 28.58
N ARG A 148 9.05 21.95 27.29
CA ARG A 148 8.00 22.02 26.25
C ARG A 148 7.19 20.75 26.14
N ILE A 149 7.84 19.56 26.30
CA ILE A 149 7.11 18.27 26.37
C ILE A 149 6.26 18.23 27.66
N GLY A 150 6.80 18.74 28.78
CA GLY A 150 6.06 18.83 30.05
C GLY A 150 4.81 19.69 29.97
N LEU A 151 4.89 20.84 29.27
CA LEU A 151 3.72 21.70 29.02
C LEU A 151 2.61 21.02 28.26
N ASP A 152 2.94 20.20 27.26
CA ASP A 152 1.96 19.40 26.55
C ASP A 152 1.38 18.28 27.42
N ASN A 153 2.11 17.82 28.45
CA ASN A 153 1.80 16.62 29.24
C ASN A 153 1.77 16.92 30.77
N PRO A 154 0.87 17.79 31.26
CA PRO A 154 0.80 18.15 32.67
C PRO A 154 0.55 16.89 33.53
N GLY A 155 1.31 16.78 34.62
CA GLY A 155 1.22 15.65 35.57
C GLY A 155 1.99 14.39 35.15
N VAL A 156 2.56 14.31 33.93
CA VAL A 156 3.40 13.20 33.49
C VAL A 156 4.83 13.40 33.97
N LYS A 157 5.36 12.44 34.74
CA LYS A 157 6.77 12.43 35.17
C LYS A 157 7.67 11.98 34.01
N LEU A 158 8.24 12.94 33.30
CA LEU A 158 9.13 12.69 32.17
C LEU A 158 10.56 12.35 32.66
N PRO A 159 11.19 11.26 32.16
CA PRO A 159 12.53 10.91 32.55
C PRO A 159 13.60 11.80 31.88
N THR A 160 14.76 11.96 32.51
CA THR A 160 15.92 12.67 31.96
C THR A 160 16.69 11.81 30.95
N LEU A 161 16.00 11.18 30.01
CA LEU A 161 16.60 10.38 28.95
C LEU A 161 16.80 11.21 27.67
N PRO A 162 17.85 10.93 26.88
CA PRO A 162 17.97 11.48 25.55
C PRO A 162 16.89 10.90 24.65
N ILE A 163 16.36 11.71 23.74
CA ILE A 163 15.48 11.26 22.68
C ILE A 163 16.30 10.61 21.58
N LYS A 164 15.94 9.37 21.22
CA LYS A 164 16.51 8.63 20.10
C LYS A 164 15.49 8.59 18.97
N THR A 165 15.61 9.45 17.97
CA THR A 165 14.74 9.42 16.81
C THR A 165 15.02 8.18 15.98
N VAL A 166 13.97 7.44 15.58
CA VAL A 166 14.04 6.28 14.71
C VAL A 166 13.38 6.61 13.39
N VAL A 167 14.13 6.58 12.31
CA VAL A 167 13.74 7.00 10.98
C VAL A 167 13.96 5.89 9.95
N ARG A 168 13.50 6.09 8.73
CA ARG A 168 13.63 5.09 7.66
C ARG A 168 15.03 5.09 7.06
N ALA A 169 15.54 3.88 6.79
CA ALA A 169 16.81 3.64 6.11
C ALA A 169 16.67 3.57 4.58
N ASP A 170 15.46 3.44 4.08
CA ASP A 170 15.08 3.27 2.67
C ASP A 170 14.27 4.46 2.16
N GLY A 171 14.19 4.64 0.85
CA GLY A 171 13.28 5.60 0.23
C GLY A 171 11.83 5.24 0.53
N SER A 172 11.15 6.04 1.35
CA SER A 172 9.90 5.71 2.03
C SER A 172 8.79 6.71 1.75
N GLY A 173 7.63 6.20 1.28
CA GLY A 173 6.42 7.01 1.20
C GLY A 173 5.87 7.39 2.57
N THR A 174 5.98 6.51 3.58
CA THR A 174 5.64 6.84 4.98
C THR A 174 6.47 8.03 5.48
N THR A 175 7.77 8.08 5.15
CA THR A 175 8.64 9.23 5.44
C THR A 175 8.16 10.48 4.69
N TYR A 176 7.77 10.33 3.43
CA TYR A 176 7.24 11.47 2.67
C TYR A 176 6.00 12.06 3.32
N ILE A 177 5.00 11.23 3.69
CA ILE A 177 3.79 11.67 4.40
C ILE A 177 4.16 12.41 5.69
N PHE A 178 5.05 11.82 6.49
CA PHE A 178 5.49 12.39 7.76
C PHE A 178 6.21 13.72 7.60
N THR A 179 7.18 13.81 6.69
CA THR A 179 7.94 15.03 6.44
C THR A 179 7.14 16.13 5.76
N ASN A 180 6.14 15.73 4.93
CA ASN A 180 5.20 16.67 4.32
C ASN A 180 4.39 17.40 5.41
N HIS A 181 3.80 16.65 6.33
CA HIS A 181 3.08 17.22 7.47
C HIS A 181 3.99 18.13 8.33
N LEU A 182 5.16 17.63 8.77
CA LEU A 182 6.04 18.41 9.61
C LEU A 182 6.55 19.69 8.92
N SER A 183 6.74 19.65 7.61
CA SER A 183 7.13 20.84 6.83
C SER A 183 5.99 21.84 6.66
N ALA A 184 4.74 21.36 6.58
CA ALA A 184 3.57 22.22 6.52
C ALA A 184 3.33 22.98 7.82
N ILE A 185 3.63 22.35 8.97
CA ILE A 185 3.38 22.93 10.30
C ILE A 185 4.58 23.68 10.90
N SER A 186 5.79 23.57 10.31
CA SER A 186 7.01 24.16 10.85
C SER A 186 7.97 24.62 9.76
N SER A 187 8.13 25.92 9.60
CA SER A 187 9.11 26.51 8.67
C SER A 187 10.55 26.11 9.01
N TYR A 188 10.86 25.95 10.30
CA TYR A 188 12.17 25.47 10.73
C TYR A 188 12.43 24.03 10.29
N PHE A 189 11.46 23.12 10.48
CA PHE A 189 11.58 21.73 10.00
C PHE A 189 11.71 21.71 8.47
N LYS A 190 10.90 22.50 7.76
CA LYS A 190 10.96 22.64 6.30
C LYS A 190 12.36 23.07 5.82
N GLY A 191 12.96 24.05 6.44
CA GLY A 191 14.30 24.53 6.09
C GLY A 191 15.44 23.58 6.50
N ARG A 192 15.26 22.82 7.59
CA ARG A 192 16.29 21.95 8.17
C ARG A 192 16.31 20.53 7.57
N ILE A 193 15.14 19.93 7.37
CA ILE A 193 14.95 18.55 6.92
C ILE A 193 14.25 18.55 5.56
N GLY A 194 13.14 19.29 5.42
CA GLY A 194 12.34 19.41 4.21
C GLY A 194 11.43 18.21 3.94
N VAL A 195 10.67 18.29 2.85
CA VAL A 195 9.78 17.22 2.36
C VAL A 195 10.59 16.28 1.48
N SER A 196 10.67 15.01 1.84
CA SER A 196 11.37 14.01 1.03
C SER A 196 10.95 12.57 1.41
N LYS A 197 11.08 11.65 0.45
CA LYS A 197 11.03 10.20 0.70
C LYS A 197 12.34 9.65 1.30
N ASP A 198 13.43 10.42 1.20
CA ASP A 198 14.77 10.08 1.72
C ASP A 198 15.51 11.36 2.13
N PRO A 199 15.07 12.02 3.23
CA PRO A 199 15.68 13.26 3.68
C PRO A 199 17.02 13.01 4.38
N LYS A 200 17.84 14.06 4.46
CA LYS A 200 19.05 14.05 5.29
C LYS A 200 18.66 14.22 6.77
N TRP A 201 18.37 13.10 7.43
CA TRP A 201 18.06 13.08 8.84
C TRP A 201 19.24 13.50 9.72
N LEU A 202 18.97 13.77 10.99
CA LEU A 202 19.98 14.03 11.99
C LEU A 202 20.96 12.84 12.07
N THR A 203 22.23 13.13 12.26
CA THR A 203 23.31 12.11 12.23
C THR A 203 23.18 11.05 13.33
N ASN A 204 22.55 11.39 14.46
CA ASN A 204 22.32 10.51 15.60
C ASN A 204 20.98 9.74 15.51
N SER A 205 20.22 9.87 14.44
CA SER A 205 18.98 9.12 14.26
C SER A 205 19.28 7.62 13.96
N LEU A 206 18.56 6.74 14.64
CA LEU A 206 18.58 5.31 14.33
C LEU A 206 17.81 5.05 13.02
N LYS A 207 18.28 4.12 12.21
CA LYS A 207 17.70 3.85 10.89
C LYS A 207 17.12 2.43 10.80
N GLY A 208 15.82 2.31 10.54
CA GLY A 208 15.09 1.06 10.36
C GLY A 208 14.66 0.86 8.90
N LYS A 209 14.85 -0.35 8.36
CA LYS A 209 14.38 -0.70 7.01
C LYS A 209 12.88 -1.01 7.03
N GLY A 210 12.10 -0.26 6.27
CA GLY A 210 10.64 -0.39 6.20
C GLY A 210 9.93 -0.02 7.51
N ASN A 211 8.60 -0.06 7.51
CA ASN A 211 7.80 0.09 8.73
C ASN A 211 8.16 -1.00 9.78
N PRO A 212 8.38 -2.28 9.41
CA PRO A 212 8.79 -3.31 10.38
C PRO A 212 10.09 -2.99 11.10
N GLY A 213 11.10 -2.49 10.37
CA GLY A 213 12.40 -2.14 10.95
C GLY A 213 12.33 -0.97 11.93
N VAL A 214 11.52 0.06 11.62
CA VAL A 214 11.27 1.17 12.56
C VAL A 214 10.50 0.66 13.77
N ALA A 215 9.43 -0.12 13.60
CA ALA A 215 8.65 -0.68 14.70
C ALA A 215 9.52 -1.50 15.67
N ALA A 216 10.36 -2.40 15.13
CA ALA A 216 11.27 -3.21 15.93
C ALA A 216 12.32 -2.38 16.68
N LEU A 217 12.86 -1.31 16.05
CA LEU A 217 13.84 -0.43 16.71
C LEU A 217 13.20 0.39 17.83
N VAL A 218 12.01 0.94 17.62
CA VAL A 218 11.29 1.67 18.68
C VAL A 218 10.97 0.74 19.83
N GLY A 219 10.39 -0.44 19.57
CA GLY A 219 9.97 -1.38 20.61
C GLY A 219 11.11 -1.84 21.54
N ARG A 220 12.35 -1.98 21.02
CA ARG A 220 13.51 -2.45 21.82
C ARG A 220 14.42 -1.35 22.38
N THR A 221 14.16 -0.07 22.03
CA THR A 221 15.08 1.02 22.39
C THR A 221 14.42 1.98 23.37
N SER A 222 14.87 1.96 24.63
CA SER A 222 14.40 2.93 25.63
C SER A 222 14.76 4.35 25.22
N GLY A 223 13.80 5.28 25.35
CA GLY A 223 13.91 6.67 24.92
C GLY A 223 13.73 6.87 23.41
N ALA A 224 13.32 5.86 22.66
CA ALA A 224 13.06 5.96 21.23
C ALA A 224 11.73 6.65 20.93
N ILE A 225 11.70 7.38 19.82
CA ILE A 225 10.52 7.90 19.13
C ILE A 225 10.68 7.70 17.64
N GLY A 226 9.64 7.22 16.96
CA GLY A 226 9.65 7.01 15.51
C GLY A 226 8.25 7.19 14.92
N TYR A 227 8.11 6.84 13.65
CA TYR A 227 6.85 6.89 12.94
C TYR A 227 6.68 5.64 12.08
N VAL A 228 5.49 5.07 12.10
CA VAL A 228 5.11 3.89 11.32
C VAL A 228 3.67 4.02 10.86
N GLU A 229 3.29 3.29 9.80
CA GLU A 229 1.87 3.12 9.48
C GLU A 229 1.15 2.43 10.66
N TYR A 230 -0.10 2.81 10.93
CA TYR A 230 -0.82 2.49 12.16
C TYR A 230 -1.02 0.99 12.40
N ALA A 231 -1.24 0.17 11.35
CA ALA A 231 -1.35 -1.29 11.52
C ALA A 231 -0.06 -1.91 12.11
N TYR A 232 1.12 -1.32 11.80
CA TYR A 232 2.38 -1.76 12.42
C TYR A 232 2.50 -1.33 13.88
N ALA A 233 2.02 -0.15 14.23
CA ALA A 233 1.98 0.28 15.63
C ALA A 233 1.13 -0.68 16.46
N LYS A 234 -0.05 -1.01 15.96
CA LYS A 234 -1.03 -1.89 16.61
C LYS A 234 -0.53 -3.34 16.69
N SER A 235 -0.06 -3.92 15.58
CA SER A 235 0.41 -5.32 15.54
C SER A 235 1.64 -5.57 16.41
N ASN A 236 2.50 -4.55 16.57
CA ASN A 236 3.68 -4.63 17.45
C ASN A 236 3.42 -4.09 18.87
N ARG A 237 2.18 -3.73 19.20
CA ARG A 237 1.78 -3.19 20.52
C ARG A 237 2.63 -1.99 20.95
N LEU A 238 2.97 -1.12 20.00
CA LEU A 238 3.74 0.09 20.29
C LEU A 238 2.83 1.16 20.87
N THR A 239 3.36 1.92 21.82
CA THR A 239 2.66 3.09 22.36
C THR A 239 2.65 4.21 21.34
N SER A 240 1.45 4.66 20.96
CA SER A 240 1.25 5.77 20.03
C SER A 240 0.94 7.05 20.79
N ALA A 241 1.54 8.15 20.37
CA ALA A 241 1.23 9.48 20.90
C ALA A 241 -0.04 10.05 20.24
N THR A 242 -0.76 10.90 20.96
CA THR A 242 -1.78 11.79 20.38
C THR A 242 -1.09 13.04 19.81
N ILE A 243 -1.54 13.49 18.64
CA ILE A 243 -0.90 14.62 17.94
C ILE A 243 -1.90 15.75 17.76
N GLN A 244 -1.44 16.96 18.00
CA GLN A 244 -2.26 18.15 17.82
C GLN A 244 -2.54 18.42 16.34
N ASN A 245 -3.82 18.45 15.98
CA ASN A 245 -4.27 18.76 14.63
C ASN A 245 -4.36 20.28 14.37
N LYS A 246 -4.81 20.65 13.17
CA LYS A 246 -4.93 22.06 12.75
C LYS A 246 -5.92 22.88 13.60
N ARG A 247 -6.90 22.21 14.25
CA ARG A 247 -7.87 22.86 15.14
C ARG A 247 -7.37 23.03 16.58
N GLY A 248 -6.17 22.54 16.89
CA GLY A 248 -5.62 22.53 18.24
C GLY A 248 -6.06 21.31 19.08
N GLU A 249 -6.81 20.37 18.52
CA GLU A 249 -7.28 19.17 19.19
C GLU A 249 -6.16 18.11 19.20
N TYR A 250 -6.00 17.39 20.32
CA TYR A 250 -5.07 16.27 20.42
C TYR A 250 -5.79 14.98 19.98
N VAL A 251 -5.37 14.40 18.87
CA VAL A 251 -6.04 13.26 18.21
C VAL A 251 -5.15 12.02 18.23
N ALA A 252 -5.70 10.88 18.66
CA ALA A 252 -5.02 9.59 18.58
C ALA A 252 -5.13 9.00 17.17
N PRO A 253 -4.12 8.23 16.70
CA PRO A 253 -4.23 7.52 15.45
C PRO A 253 -5.26 6.38 15.57
N SER A 254 -6.17 6.31 14.62
CA SER A 254 -7.15 5.23 14.48
C SER A 254 -7.69 5.21 13.05
N LEU A 255 -8.39 4.14 12.67
CA LEU A 255 -9.12 4.08 11.40
C LEU A 255 -10.11 5.24 11.27
N GLU A 256 -10.86 5.53 12.34
CA GLU A 256 -11.87 6.61 12.34
C GLU A 256 -11.22 7.97 12.09
N THR A 257 -10.17 8.30 12.85
CA THR A 257 -9.50 9.60 12.73
C THR A 257 -8.69 9.74 11.44
N ALA A 258 -8.22 8.63 10.85
CA ALA A 258 -7.67 8.61 9.50
C ALA A 258 -8.74 8.86 8.44
N ASN A 259 -9.92 8.25 8.56
CA ASN A 259 -11.06 8.51 7.67
C ASN A 259 -11.49 9.99 7.72
N GLN A 260 -11.54 10.60 8.91
CA GLN A 260 -11.85 12.02 9.05
C GLN A 260 -10.84 12.92 8.32
N ALA A 261 -9.55 12.60 8.42
CA ALA A 261 -8.50 13.34 7.70
C ALA A 261 -8.63 13.17 6.18
N LEU A 262 -8.88 11.95 5.72
CA LEU A 262 -8.99 11.61 4.29
C LEU A 262 -10.30 12.11 3.64
N ALA A 263 -11.37 12.27 4.41
CA ALA A 263 -12.61 12.89 3.93
C ALA A 263 -12.44 14.35 3.46
N THR A 264 -11.35 15.01 3.88
CA THR A 264 -11.02 16.37 3.44
C THR A 264 -10.33 16.41 2.06
N VAL A 265 -9.99 15.27 1.48
CA VAL A 265 -9.18 15.16 0.25
C VAL A 265 -10.03 15.25 -0.99
N LYS A 266 -9.61 16.11 -1.92
CA LYS A 266 -10.15 16.16 -3.29
C LYS A 266 -9.19 15.43 -4.22
N PHE A 267 -9.70 14.42 -4.93
CA PHE A 267 -8.90 13.66 -5.89
C PHE A 267 -8.88 14.34 -7.27
N PRO A 268 -7.72 14.79 -7.77
CA PRO A 268 -7.57 15.29 -9.12
C PRO A 268 -7.76 14.18 -10.15
N ALA A 269 -7.79 14.54 -11.45
CA ALA A 269 -7.99 13.56 -12.52
C ALA A 269 -6.89 12.49 -12.59
N ASN A 270 -5.66 12.82 -12.22
CA ASN A 270 -4.51 11.92 -12.19
C ASN A 270 -4.33 11.18 -10.84
N PHE A 271 -5.25 11.33 -9.91
CA PHE A 271 -5.23 10.74 -8.55
C PHE A 271 -4.01 11.10 -7.70
N ARG A 272 -3.14 12.00 -8.13
CA ARG A 272 -1.95 12.43 -7.37
C ARG A 272 -2.33 13.55 -6.42
N THR A 273 -2.56 13.19 -5.17
CA THR A 273 -2.87 14.14 -4.11
C THR A 273 -2.13 13.79 -2.84
N PHE A 274 -1.71 14.80 -2.10
CA PHE A 274 -0.99 14.64 -0.85
C PHE A 274 -1.71 15.42 0.24
N ILE A 275 -1.70 14.86 1.44
CA ILE A 275 -2.29 15.49 2.61
C ILE A 275 -1.14 16.06 3.43
N ASP A 276 -1.12 17.35 3.61
CA ASP A 276 -0.08 18.04 4.40
C ASP A 276 -0.55 18.38 5.81
N ASP A 277 -1.70 19.01 5.93
CA ASP A 277 -2.25 19.47 7.21
C ASP A 277 -3.79 19.47 7.16
N PRO A 278 -4.42 18.29 7.33
CA PRO A 278 -5.87 18.14 7.16
C PRO A 278 -6.63 18.96 8.21
N SER A 279 -7.80 19.48 7.80
CA SER A 279 -8.64 20.31 8.67
C SER A 279 -9.37 19.53 9.76
N ALA A 280 -9.34 18.19 9.74
CA ALA A 280 -10.01 17.31 10.71
C ALA A 280 -9.26 15.97 10.84
N GLY A 281 -9.54 15.24 11.89
CA GLY A 281 -9.00 13.90 12.14
C GLY A 281 -7.54 13.90 12.58
N TYR A 282 -6.89 12.74 12.38
CA TYR A 282 -5.48 12.56 12.71
C TYR A 282 -4.58 13.30 11.70
N PRO A 283 -3.66 14.17 12.17
CA PRO A 283 -3.00 15.13 11.27
C PRO A 283 -1.98 14.51 10.30
N ILE A 284 -1.47 13.31 10.59
CA ILE A 284 -0.47 12.64 9.77
C ILE A 284 -1.11 11.45 9.06
N ALA A 285 -1.84 11.72 8.00
CA ALA A 285 -2.52 10.71 7.20
C ALA A 285 -2.05 10.78 5.74
N GLY A 286 -2.12 9.67 5.03
CA GLY A 286 -1.72 9.60 3.64
C GLY A 286 -2.40 8.48 2.86
N LEU A 287 -2.18 8.52 1.57
CA LEU A 287 -2.69 7.53 0.61
C LEU A 287 -1.56 6.61 0.15
N THR A 288 -1.93 5.47 -0.38
CA THR A 288 -1.03 4.54 -1.07
C THR A 288 -1.59 4.18 -2.43
N TRP A 289 -0.70 4.02 -3.40
CA TRP A 289 -1.03 3.71 -4.79
C TRP A 289 -0.39 2.40 -5.21
N ILE A 290 -1.11 1.66 -6.04
CA ILE A 290 -0.54 0.64 -6.90
C ILE A 290 -0.14 1.30 -8.23
N MET A 291 1.03 0.95 -8.74
CA MET A 291 1.58 1.39 -10.01
C MET A 291 1.52 0.21 -10.98
N VAL A 292 0.75 0.32 -12.06
CA VAL A 292 0.61 -0.73 -13.07
C VAL A 292 0.94 -0.17 -14.45
N TYR A 293 1.49 -1.00 -15.35
CA TYR A 293 1.80 -0.56 -16.69
C TYR A 293 0.53 -0.36 -17.53
N LYS A 294 0.59 0.51 -18.52
CA LYS A 294 -0.48 0.67 -19.52
C LYS A 294 -0.44 -0.44 -20.56
N GLN A 295 0.70 -1.14 -20.70
CA GLN A 295 0.91 -2.24 -21.62
C GLN A 295 1.70 -3.36 -20.95
N TYR A 296 1.27 -4.60 -21.15
CA TYR A 296 1.91 -5.83 -20.68
C TYR A 296 2.34 -6.71 -21.85
N PRO A 297 3.27 -7.68 -21.64
CA PRO A 297 3.83 -8.47 -22.75
C PRO A 297 2.84 -9.40 -23.44
N ASP A 298 1.75 -9.76 -22.77
CA ASP A 298 0.73 -10.70 -23.31
C ASP A 298 -0.67 -10.41 -22.73
N ALA A 299 -1.69 -10.98 -23.39
CA ALA A 299 -3.09 -10.78 -23.02
C ALA A 299 -3.45 -11.38 -21.66
N ALA A 300 -2.83 -12.50 -21.26
CA ALA A 300 -3.10 -13.16 -19.99
C ALA A 300 -2.61 -12.30 -18.82
N LYS A 301 -1.41 -11.74 -18.93
CA LYS A 301 -0.85 -10.82 -17.95
C LYS A 301 -1.68 -9.53 -17.85
N ALA A 302 -2.03 -8.93 -18.97
CA ALA A 302 -2.89 -7.74 -19.02
C ALA A 302 -4.25 -7.99 -18.34
N GLN A 303 -4.86 -9.13 -18.62
CA GLN A 303 -6.15 -9.52 -18.02
C GLN A 303 -6.00 -9.77 -16.51
N ALA A 304 -4.94 -10.45 -16.08
CA ALA A 304 -4.66 -10.70 -14.68
C ALA A 304 -4.52 -9.39 -13.88
N VAL A 305 -3.83 -8.40 -14.44
CA VAL A 305 -3.69 -7.08 -13.80
C VAL A 305 -5.03 -6.33 -13.76
N ARG A 306 -5.84 -6.36 -14.82
CA ARG A 306 -7.20 -5.79 -14.79
C ARG A 306 -8.05 -6.43 -13.71
N ASN A 307 -8.05 -7.77 -13.62
CA ASN A 307 -8.77 -8.52 -12.58
C ASN A 307 -8.28 -8.15 -11.17
N TRP A 308 -6.95 -8.01 -10.98
CA TRP A 308 -6.34 -7.61 -9.72
C TRP A 308 -6.80 -6.22 -9.28
N ILE A 309 -6.72 -5.23 -10.17
CA ILE A 309 -7.16 -3.84 -9.87
C ILE A 309 -8.67 -3.79 -9.63
N GLN A 310 -9.46 -4.46 -10.46
CA GLN A 310 -10.91 -4.52 -10.26
C GLN A 310 -11.24 -5.11 -8.89
N TRP A 311 -10.61 -6.23 -8.52
CA TRP A 311 -10.85 -6.86 -7.24
C TRP A 311 -10.44 -5.97 -6.06
N ILE A 312 -9.27 -5.32 -6.13
CA ILE A 312 -8.82 -4.37 -5.10
C ILE A 312 -9.84 -3.27 -4.87
N LEU A 313 -10.33 -2.64 -5.95
CA LEU A 313 -11.22 -1.48 -5.87
C LEU A 313 -12.69 -1.84 -5.60
N THR A 314 -13.02 -3.12 -5.54
CA THR A 314 -14.38 -3.61 -5.22
C THR A 314 -14.38 -4.47 -3.96
N ASP A 315 -14.15 -5.78 -4.11
CA ASP A 315 -14.20 -6.73 -2.99
C ASP A 315 -13.09 -6.50 -1.97
N GLY A 316 -11.90 -6.11 -2.44
CA GLY A 316 -10.75 -5.80 -1.60
C GLY A 316 -11.01 -4.66 -0.62
N GLN A 317 -11.74 -3.61 -1.05
CA GLN A 317 -12.04 -2.47 -0.18
C GLN A 317 -12.80 -2.86 1.10
N LYS A 318 -13.59 -3.94 1.07
CA LYS A 318 -14.31 -4.46 2.24
C LYS A 318 -13.39 -4.99 3.34
N LEU A 319 -12.12 -5.29 3.01
CA LEU A 319 -11.12 -5.82 3.94
C LEU A 319 -10.31 -4.72 4.65
N ASN A 320 -10.31 -3.50 4.10
CA ASN A 320 -9.47 -2.41 4.57
C ASN A 320 -9.69 -2.10 6.05
N ALA A 321 -10.93 -1.91 6.46
CA ALA A 321 -11.28 -1.55 7.82
C ALA A 321 -10.82 -2.59 8.86
N GLY A 322 -10.87 -3.89 8.51
CA GLY A 322 -10.41 -4.97 9.38
C GLY A 322 -8.89 -4.99 9.62
N LEU A 323 -8.14 -4.21 8.85
CA LEU A 323 -6.69 -4.05 8.95
C LEU A 323 -6.28 -2.60 9.26
N ASP A 324 -7.22 -1.77 9.72
CA ASP A 324 -7.03 -0.37 10.08
C ASP A 324 -6.65 0.56 8.91
N TYR A 325 -6.97 0.16 7.66
CA TYR A 325 -6.83 1.01 6.48
C TYR A 325 -8.15 1.66 6.09
N THR A 326 -8.09 2.87 5.57
CA THR A 326 -9.27 3.54 5.03
C THR A 326 -9.59 3.00 3.64
N SER A 327 -10.85 3.08 3.24
CA SER A 327 -11.26 2.71 1.88
C SER A 327 -11.22 3.92 0.95
N ILE A 328 -11.02 3.66 -0.34
CA ILE A 328 -11.20 4.68 -1.38
C ILE A 328 -12.71 4.86 -1.59
N PRO A 329 -13.24 6.09 -1.56
CA PRO A 329 -14.66 6.36 -1.82
C PRO A 329 -15.10 5.78 -3.17
N ALA A 330 -16.31 5.20 -3.24
CA ALA A 330 -16.78 4.47 -4.41
C ALA A 330 -16.86 5.35 -5.67
N ASP A 331 -17.23 6.62 -5.53
CA ASP A 331 -17.25 7.62 -6.61
C ASP A 331 -15.83 7.92 -7.13
N VAL A 332 -14.82 7.92 -6.24
CA VAL A 332 -13.42 8.05 -6.63
C VAL A 332 -12.93 6.77 -7.30
N ALA A 333 -13.28 5.59 -6.79
CA ALA A 333 -12.84 4.28 -7.31
C ALA A 333 -13.33 4.00 -8.74
N ALA A 334 -14.47 4.58 -9.15
CA ALA A 334 -15.02 4.40 -10.50
C ALA A 334 -14.04 4.85 -11.61
N ARG A 335 -13.34 5.97 -11.42
CA ARG A 335 -12.39 6.51 -12.42
C ARG A 335 -11.14 5.62 -12.59
N PRO A 336 -10.41 5.19 -11.55
CA PRO A 336 -9.29 4.27 -11.71
C PRO A 336 -9.73 2.89 -12.21
N LEU A 337 -10.94 2.41 -11.91
CA LEU A 337 -11.50 1.20 -12.52
C LEU A 337 -11.62 1.35 -14.04
N GLN A 338 -12.16 2.47 -14.52
CA GLN A 338 -12.24 2.77 -15.96
C GLN A 338 -10.82 2.85 -16.58
N SER A 339 -9.89 3.51 -15.91
CA SER A 339 -8.50 3.59 -16.36
C SER A 339 -7.85 2.22 -16.47
N ALA A 340 -8.11 1.30 -15.53
CA ALA A 340 -7.58 -0.06 -15.58
C ALA A 340 -8.07 -0.87 -16.79
N GLN A 341 -9.28 -0.60 -17.31
CA GLN A 341 -9.80 -1.26 -18.53
C GLN A 341 -9.00 -0.87 -19.79
N THR A 342 -8.27 0.25 -19.77
CA THR A 342 -7.41 0.66 -20.89
C THR A 342 -6.08 -0.08 -20.98
N ILE A 343 -5.75 -0.93 -19.99
CA ILE A 343 -4.53 -1.74 -19.97
C ILE A 343 -4.56 -2.72 -21.15
N LYS A 344 -3.49 -2.71 -21.96
CA LYS A 344 -3.36 -3.51 -23.19
C LYS A 344 -2.31 -4.61 -23.03
N PRO A 345 -2.39 -5.67 -23.87
CA PRO A 345 -1.25 -6.53 -24.13
C PRO A 345 -0.09 -5.77 -24.74
#